data_78a9757979da1d9c6e1b38eaa7a898c2
#
_entry.id   78a9757979da1d9c6e1b38eaa7a898c2
#
_cell.length_a   1.000
_cell.length_b   1.000
_cell.length_c   1.000
_cell.angle_alpha   90.00
_cell.angle_beta   90.00
_cell.angle_gamma   90.00
#
_symmetry.space_group_name_H-M   'P 1'
#
loop_
_entity.id
_entity.type
_entity.pdbx_description
1 polymer ?
#
loop_
_entity_poly.entity_id
_entity_poly.type
_entity_poly.pdbx_seq_one_letter_code
_entity_poly.pdbx_strand_id
1 'polypeptide(L)'
;LKSKTIVYAQNSPSQYFINNLLLNAGVQPSTVKHKFTATAFEAAAAFVADKSIDACVSWAPDIYNIPEKVKGTRVLTTTAEANKLIADVWAARADFAKDHPDVIKGLVAGIFDGMDRLKDATQREKAYQWMAEGYGMQADEVRAMAQDAHSTNFSENKAFFLNANDPANFERTWKNVTFVYRELGLLDTPTRVDEVMDF
;
A
#
# COMPACT_ATOMS: atom_id res chain seq x y z
N LEU A 1 3.43 15.89 15.31
CA LEU A 1 4.27 14.70 15.57
C LEU A 1 5.74 15.01 15.83
N LYS A 2 6.18 16.31 15.86
CA LYS A 2 7.56 16.68 16.21
C LYS A 2 7.96 16.07 17.55
N SER A 3 9.19 15.54 17.60
CA SER A 3 9.77 14.87 18.78
C SER A 3 9.04 13.62 19.27
N LYS A 4 8.02 13.17 18.55
CA LYS A 4 7.24 11.95 18.87
C LYS A 4 7.89 10.71 18.31
N THR A 5 7.66 9.57 18.96
CA THR A 5 8.12 8.26 18.53
C THR A 5 7.06 7.61 17.66
N ILE A 6 7.40 7.27 16.42
CA ILE A 6 6.51 6.59 15.48
C ILE A 6 7.12 5.26 15.10
N VAL A 7 6.35 4.17 15.22
CA VAL A 7 6.76 2.83 14.78
C VAL A 7 6.09 2.46 13.46
N TYR A 8 6.84 1.85 12.55
CA TYR A 8 6.35 1.37 11.26
C TYR A 8 7.34 0.41 10.59
N ALA A 9 6.87 -0.33 9.60
CA ALA A 9 7.71 -1.23 8.81
C ALA A 9 8.68 -0.43 7.94
N GLN A 10 9.97 -0.78 8.01
CA GLN A 10 11.04 -0.18 7.21
C GLN A 10 10.96 -0.67 5.76
N ASN A 11 11.36 0.18 4.81
CA ASN A 11 11.40 -0.12 3.36
C ASN A 11 10.06 -0.67 2.83
N SER A 12 8.96 -0.07 3.26
CA SER A 12 7.60 -0.52 2.98
C SER A 12 6.68 0.65 2.61
N PRO A 13 5.47 0.38 2.10
CA PRO A 13 4.45 1.40 1.92
C PRO A 13 4.15 2.22 3.18
N SER A 14 4.27 1.63 4.38
CA SER A 14 4.09 2.33 5.65
C SER A 14 5.11 3.45 5.84
N GLN A 15 6.38 3.21 5.50
CA GLN A 15 7.43 4.22 5.56
C GLN A 15 7.17 5.36 4.58
N TYR A 16 6.78 5.03 3.35
CA TYR A 16 6.42 6.04 2.36
C TYR A 16 5.23 6.87 2.83
N PHE A 17 4.17 6.23 3.30
CA PHE A 17 2.94 6.88 3.77
C PHE A 17 3.22 7.91 4.85
N ILE A 18 3.89 7.51 5.95
CA ILE A 18 4.15 8.44 7.07
C ILE A 18 5.06 9.59 6.67
N ASN A 19 6.11 9.33 5.90
CA ASN A 19 7.03 10.40 5.52
C ASN A 19 6.40 11.37 4.51
N ASN A 20 5.57 10.88 3.59
CA ASN A 20 4.76 11.72 2.72
C ASN A 20 3.82 12.63 3.53
N LEU A 21 3.11 12.07 4.52
CA LEU A 21 2.24 12.86 5.41
C LEU A 21 3.00 13.90 6.21
N LEU A 22 4.16 13.56 6.77
CA LEU A 22 5.00 14.49 7.52
C LEU A 22 5.44 15.65 6.64
N LEU A 23 5.97 15.37 5.45
CA LEU A 23 6.43 16.41 4.52
C LEU A 23 5.27 17.31 4.07
N ASN A 24 4.12 16.75 3.72
CA ASN A 24 2.94 17.54 3.36
C ASN A 24 2.41 18.41 4.52
N ALA A 25 2.60 17.96 5.76
CA ALA A 25 2.26 18.74 6.95
C ALA A 25 3.36 19.74 7.36
N GLY A 26 4.42 19.91 6.58
CA GLY A 26 5.56 20.79 6.90
C GLY A 26 6.39 20.30 8.10
N VAL A 27 6.33 19.01 8.42
CA VAL A 27 7.12 18.38 9.48
C VAL A 27 8.30 17.65 8.86
N GLN A 28 9.51 18.11 9.16
CA GLN A 28 10.71 17.40 8.69
C GLN A 28 10.80 16.02 9.34
N PRO A 29 10.96 14.93 8.58
CA PRO A 29 11.07 13.56 9.11
C PRO A 29 12.18 13.43 10.17
N SER A 30 13.30 14.12 10.01
CA SER A 30 14.42 14.14 10.97
C SER A 30 14.05 14.66 12.37
N THR A 31 12.90 15.34 12.52
CA THR A 31 12.40 15.83 13.81
C THR A 31 11.54 14.83 14.56
N VAL A 32 11.34 13.64 13.99
CA VAL A 32 10.56 12.54 14.54
C VAL A 32 11.51 11.42 14.96
N LYS A 33 11.18 10.70 16.02
CA LYS A 33 11.91 9.49 16.43
C LYS A 33 11.31 8.29 15.71
N HIS A 34 12.08 7.70 14.80
CA HIS A 34 11.65 6.55 14.02
C HIS A 34 12.00 5.23 14.74
N LYS A 35 11.04 4.34 14.88
CA LYS A 35 11.23 2.97 15.35
C LYS A 35 10.81 2.02 14.23
N PHE A 36 11.73 1.18 13.79
CA PHE A 36 11.52 0.32 12.64
C PHE A 36 11.17 -1.11 13.04
N THR A 37 10.32 -1.74 12.26
CA THR A 37 9.99 -3.17 12.33
C THR A 37 10.12 -3.78 10.93
N ALA A 38 10.10 -5.11 10.85
CA ALA A 38 10.13 -5.80 9.56
C ALA A 38 8.76 -5.77 8.86
N THR A 39 7.68 -5.81 9.63
CA THR A 39 6.31 -5.83 9.11
C THR A 39 5.43 -4.78 9.79
N ALA A 40 4.34 -4.40 9.12
CA ALA A 40 3.32 -3.50 9.67
C ALA A 40 2.59 -4.13 10.88
N PHE A 41 2.46 -5.45 10.92
CA PHE A 41 1.85 -6.19 12.03
C PHE A 41 2.73 -6.16 13.27
N GLU A 42 4.05 -6.27 13.11
CA GLU A 42 5.01 -6.06 14.21
C GLU A 42 4.96 -4.62 14.73
N ALA A 43 4.76 -3.64 13.85
CA ALA A 43 4.60 -2.25 14.28
C ALA A 43 3.34 -2.06 15.14
N ALA A 44 2.22 -2.67 14.76
CA ALA A 44 1.00 -2.68 15.55
C ALA A 44 1.21 -3.34 16.91
N ALA A 45 1.85 -4.51 16.94
CA ALA A 45 2.15 -5.24 18.17
C ALA A 45 3.07 -4.43 19.10
N ALA A 46 4.12 -3.80 18.55
CA ALA A 46 5.02 -2.94 19.31
C ALA A 46 4.31 -1.73 19.91
N PHE A 47 3.41 -1.10 19.16
CA PHE A 47 2.61 0.04 19.65
C PHE A 47 1.69 -0.35 20.81
N VAL A 48 1.05 -1.51 20.73
CA VAL A 48 0.19 -2.02 21.79
C VAL A 48 0.98 -2.34 23.07
N ALA A 49 2.20 -2.88 22.90
CA ALA A 49 3.05 -3.32 24.01
C ALA A 49 3.84 -2.20 24.70
N ASP A 50 4.23 -1.15 23.95
CA ASP A 50 5.17 -0.12 24.41
C ASP A 50 4.50 1.26 24.46
N LYS A 51 4.14 1.71 25.67
CA LYS A 51 3.49 3.01 25.90
C LYS A 51 4.37 4.23 25.60
N SER A 52 5.67 4.05 25.35
CA SER A 52 6.57 5.13 24.95
C SER A 52 6.45 5.48 23.46
N ILE A 53 5.74 4.67 22.69
CA ILE A 53 5.46 4.90 21.27
C ILE A 53 4.20 5.76 21.16
N ASP A 54 4.33 6.91 20.53
CA ASP A 54 3.24 7.89 20.40
C ASP A 54 2.29 7.59 19.22
N ALA A 55 2.79 6.95 18.17
CA ALA A 55 2.00 6.61 16.97
C ALA A 55 2.56 5.36 16.25
N CYS A 56 1.72 4.69 15.48
CA CYS A 56 2.14 3.62 14.58
C CYS A 56 1.52 3.77 13.20
N VAL A 57 2.18 3.18 12.21
CA VAL A 57 1.58 2.94 10.90
C VAL A 57 1.45 1.44 10.71
N SER A 58 0.23 1.00 10.49
CA SER A 58 -0.10 -0.40 10.26
C SER A 58 -1.19 -0.53 9.20
N TRP A 59 -1.61 -1.75 8.94
CA TRP A 59 -2.61 -2.09 7.94
C TRP A 59 -3.83 -2.73 8.60
N ALA A 60 -4.91 -2.88 7.84
CA ALA A 60 -6.05 -3.68 8.26
C ALA A 60 -5.61 -5.15 8.48
N PRO A 61 -6.15 -5.84 9.52
CA PRO A 61 -7.19 -5.37 10.43
C PRO A 61 -6.66 -4.59 11.65
N ASP A 62 -5.35 -4.51 11.89
CA ASP A 62 -4.76 -3.97 13.12
C ASP A 62 -5.12 -2.50 13.34
N ILE A 63 -5.22 -1.68 12.30
CA ILE A 63 -5.60 -0.27 12.41
C ILE A 63 -6.98 -0.08 13.07
N TYR A 64 -7.87 -1.05 12.93
CA TYR A 64 -9.20 -1.04 13.56
C TYR A 64 -9.17 -1.64 14.96
N ASN A 65 -8.33 -2.64 15.19
CA ASN A 65 -8.24 -3.35 16.48
C ASN A 65 -7.44 -2.56 17.53
N ILE A 66 -6.50 -1.70 17.14
CA ILE A 66 -5.66 -0.92 18.07
C ILE A 66 -6.50 0.00 18.96
N PRO A 67 -7.47 0.81 18.47
CA PRO A 67 -8.28 1.67 19.33
C PRO A 67 -9.11 0.91 20.36
N GLU A 68 -9.45 -0.34 20.09
CA GLU A 68 -10.16 -1.20 21.04
C GLU A 68 -9.22 -1.70 22.15
N LYS A 69 -7.97 -2.04 21.80
CA LYS A 69 -6.96 -2.59 22.72
C LYS A 69 -6.26 -1.50 23.54
N VAL A 70 -6.06 -0.31 22.97
CA VAL A 70 -5.33 0.79 23.60
C VAL A 70 -6.22 2.01 23.75
N LYS A 71 -6.81 2.16 24.95
CA LYS A 71 -7.71 3.29 25.24
C LYS A 71 -7.04 4.65 25.00
N GLY A 72 -7.77 5.57 24.39
CA GLY A 72 -7.29 6.93 24.10
C GLY A 72 -6.55 7.05 22.77
N THR A 73 -6.41 5.96 22.02
CA THR A 73 -5.90 5.99 20.64
C THR A 73 -7.04 6.20 19.64
N ARG A 74 -6.67 6.70 18.48
CA ARG A 74 -7.58 6.87 17.33
C ARG A 74 -6.81 6.74 16.03
N VAL A 75 -7.50 6.35 14.97
CA VAL A 75 -6.98 6.47 13.61
C VAL A 75 -6.90 7.97 13.27
N LEU A 76 -5.73 8.42 12.81
CA LEU A 76 -5.51 9.82 12.43
C LEU A 76 -5.88 10.07 10.96
N THR A 77 -5.49 9.15 10.09
CA THR A 77 -5.76 9.17 8.65
C THR A 77 -5.47 7.80 8.05
N THR A 78 -6.04 7.52 6.90
CA THR A 78 -5.82 6.30 6.12
C THR A 78 -5.51 6.63 4.67
N THR A 79 -5.14 5.64 3.88
CA THR A 79 -4.96 5.77 2.43
C THR A 79 -6.27 6.10 1.69
N ALA A 80 -7.43 5.88 2.30
CA ALA A 80 -8.72 6.32 1.75
C ALA A 80 -8.81 7.85 1.59
N GLU A 81 -8.17 8.60 2.49
CA GLU A 81 -8.10 10.07 2.43
C GLU A 81 -6.96 10.56 1.54
N ALA A 82 -5.96 9.71 1.28
CA ALA A 82 -4.81 9.98 0.43
C ALA A 82 -4.93 9.23 -0.89
N ASN A 83 -5.98 9.52 -1.65
CA ASN A 83 -6.38 8.81 -2.87
C ASN A 83 -5.19 8.55 -3.81
N LYS A 84 -5.01 7.28 -4.20
CA LYS A 84 -3.98 6.79 -5.14
C LYS A 84 -2.53 7.07 -4.70
N LEU A 85 -2.28 7.32 -3.42
CA LEU A 85 -0.92 7.51 -2.91
C LEU A 85 -0.11 6.22 -2.96
N ILE A 86 -0.74 5.09 -2.67
CA ILE A 86 -0.15 3.75 -2.71
C ILE A 86 -0.87 2.94 -3.78
N ALA A 87 -0.10 2.38 -4.71
CA ALA A 87 -0.58 1.49 -5.75
C ALA A 87 0.18 0.16 -5.67
N ASP A 88 -0.55 -0.93 -5.51
CA ASP A 88 -0.01 -2.27 -5.69
C ASP A 88 0.03 -2.59 -7.18
N VAL A 89 1.19 -3.08 -7.64
CA VAL A 89 1.42 -3.36 -9.06
C VAL A 89 1.96 -4.78 -9.25
N TRP A 90 1.61 -5.37 -10.38
CA TRP A 90 2.25 -6.59 -10.85
C TRP A 90 3.50 -6.22 -11.65
N ALA A 91 4.61 -6.87 -11.37
CA ALA A 91 5.85 -6.70 -12.08
C ALA A 91 6.37 -8.06 -12.55
N ALA A 92 6.96 -8.08 -13.73
CA ALA A 92 7.66 -9.25 -14.26
C ALA A 92 9.11 -8.88 -14.58
N ARG A 93 10.01 -9.85 -14.54
CA ARG A 93 11.37 -9.63 -15.04
C ARG A 93 11.34 -9.36 -16.54
N ALA A 94 12.10 -8.38 -16.99
CA ALA A 94 12.10 -7.95 -18.39
C ALA A 94 12.49 -9.09 -19.35
N ASP A 95 13.50 -9.91 -18.97
CA ASP A 95 13.90 -11.09 -19.75
C ASP A 95 12.75 -12.11 -19.86
N PHE A 96 12.07 -12.42 -18.77
CA PHE A 96 10.92 -13.33 -18.77
C PHE A 96 9.75 -12.80 -19.60
N ALA A 97 9.42 -11.51 -19.47
CA ALA A 97 8.35 -10.90 -20.24
C ALA A 97 8.63 -10.92 -21.75
N LYS A 98 9.90 -10.71 -22.13
CA LYS A 98 10.34 -10.77 -23.52
C LYS A 98 10.29 -12.19 -24.09
N ASP A 99 10.73 -13.17 -23.32
CA ASP A 99 10.82 -14.58 -23.77
C ASP A 99 9.45 -15.27 -23.72
N HIS A 100 8.53 -14.80 -22.88
CA HIS A 100 7.21 -15.40 -22.64
C HIS A 100 6.05 -14.39 -22.71
N PRO A 101 5.91 -13.61 -23.80
CA PRO A 101 4.90 -12.56 -23.90
C PRO A 101 3.46 -13.10 -23.78
N ASP A 102 3.20 -14.32 -24.24
CA ASP A 102 1.87 -14.92 -24.16
C ASP A 102 1.49 -15.30 -22.72
N VAL A 103 2.47 -15.68 -21.89
CA VAL A 103 2.25 -15.92 -20.46
C VAL A 103 1.85 -14.62 -19.77
N ILE A 104 2.57 -13.53 -20.04
CA ILE A 104 2.24 -12.20 -19.48
C ILE A 104 0.85 -11.74 -19.92
N LYS A 105 0.53 -11.85 -21.20
CA LYS A 105 -0.82 -11.53 -21.73
C LYS A 105 -1.90 -12.38 -21.07
N GLY A 106 -1.64 -13.69 -20.94
CA GLY A 106 -2.55 -14.61 -20.30
C GLY A 106 -2.78 -14.29 -18.81
N LEU A 107 -1.73 -13.92 -18.08
CA LEU A 107 -1.81 -13.48 -16.68
C LEU A 107 -2.68 -12.22 -16.56
N VAL A 108 -2.39 -11.19 -17.35
CA VAL A 108 -3.13 -9.91 -17.31
C VAL A 108 -4.60 -10.14 -17.67
N ALA A 109 -4.89 -10.92 -18.73
CA ALA A 109 -6.26 -11.26 -19.10
C ALA A 109 -6.98 -12.01 -17.97
N GLY A 110 -6.31 -13.02 -17.38
CA GLY A 110 -6.87 -13.80 -16.29
C GLY A 110 -7.18 -12.98 -15.03
N ILE A 111 -6.35 -11.98 -14.72
CA ILE A 111 -6.60 -11.06 -13.60
C ILE A 111 -7.89 -10.26 -13.86
N PHE A 112 -8.05 -9.66 -15.05
CA PHE A 112 -9.25 -8.89 -15.36
C PHE A 112 -10.50 -9.77 -15.49
N ASP A 113 -10.39 -10.97 -16.04
CA ASP A 113 -11.49 -11.96 -16.05
C ASP A 113 -11.91 -12.35 -14.63
N GLY A 114 -10.93 -12.54 -13.73
CA GLY A 114 -11.19 -12.81 -12.33
C GLY A 114 -11.92 -11.65 -11.65
N MET A 115 -11.47 -10.42 -11.88
CA MET A 115 -12.10 -9.22 -11.35
C MET A 115 -13.53 -9.03 -11.86
N ASP A 116 -13.78 -9.32 -13.14
CA ASP A 116 -15.13 -9.28 -13.71
C ASP A 116 -16.07 -10.29 -13.06
N ARG A 117 -15.57 -11.49 -12.74
CA ARG A 117 -16.35 -12.49 -11.99
C ARG A 117 -16.72 -12.04 -10.59
N LEU A 118 -15.90 -11.23 -9.94
CA LEU A 118 -16.19 -10.69 -8.61
C LEU A 118 -17.33 -9.65 -8.61
N LYS A 119 -17.80 -9.20 -9.77
CA LYS A 119 -19.04 -8.39 -9.90
C LYS A 119 -20.29 -9.21 -9.57
N ASP A 120 -20.27 -10.51 -9.82
CA ASP A 120 -21.32 -11.42 -9.38
C ASP A 120 -21.24 -11.65 -7.86
N ALA A 121 -22.35 -11.44 -7.17
CA ALA A 121 -22.40 -11.52 -5.70
C ALA A 121 -22.06 -12.92 -5.18
N THR A 122 -22.48 -13.99 -5.90
CA THR A 122 -22.22 -15.37 -5.50
C THR A 122 -20.74 -15.71 -5.65
N GLN A 123 -20.11 -15.30 -6.75
CA GLN A 123 -18.69 -15.52 -6.97
C GLN A 123 -17.85 -14.74 -5.97
N ARG A 124 -18.23 -13.50 -5.69
CA ARG A 124 -17.54 -12.64 -4.72
C ARG A 124 -17.62 -13.24 -3.31
N GLU A 125 -18.78 -13.72 -2.89
CA GLU A 125 -18.94 -14.36 -1.58
C GLU A 125 -18.07 -15.62 -1.46
N LYS A 126 -18.00 -16.41 -2.51
CA LYS A 126 -17.13 -17.59 -2.57
C LYS A 126 -15.65 -17.21 -2.48
N ALA A 127 -15.25 -16.11 -3.12
CA ALA A 127 -13.89 -15.60 -3.02
C ALA A 127 -13.55 -15.18 -1.57
N TYR A 128 -14.46 -14.52 -0.88
CA TYR A 128 -14.27 -14.16 0.54
C TYR A 128 -14.10 -15.39 1.43
N GLN A 129 -14.82 -16.47 1.17
CA GLN A 129 -14.64 -17.74 1.90
C GLN A 129 -13.22 -18.31 1.67
N TRP A 130 -12.76 -18.36 0.43
CA TRP A 130 -11.40 -18.82 0.12
C TRP A 130 -10.31 -17.93 0.75
N MET A 131 -10.51 -16.63 0.73
CA MET A 131 -9.59 -15.70 1.40
C MET A 131 -9.60 -15.92 2.92
N ALA A 132 -10.77 -16.13 3.52
CA ALA A 132 -10.90 -16.41 4.95
C ALA A 132 -10.16 -17.69 5.34
N GLU A 133 -10.30 -18.76 4.57
CA GLU A 133 -9.54 -19.99 4.76
C GLU A 133 -8.03 -19.76 4.66
N GLY A 134 -7.58 -19.02 3.63
CA GLY A 134 -6.16 -18.73 3.40
C GLY A 134 -5.53 -17.86 4.48
N TYR A 135 -6.27 -16.89 5.03
CA TYR A 135 -5.80 -16.00 6.08
C TYR A 135 -6.07 -16.51 7.51
N GLY A 136 -6.83 -17.59 7.68
CA GLY A 136 -7.25 -18.07 8.99
C GLY A 136 -8.19 -17.10 9.71
N MET A 137 -9.06 -16.41 8.96
CA MET A 137 -10.01 -15.38 9.43
C MET A 137 -11.45 -15.84 9.22
N GLN A 138 -12.42 -15.06 9.78
CA GLN A 138 -13.82 -15.25 9.44
C GLN A 138 -14.18 -14.54 8.13
N ALA A 139 -15.14 -15.08 7.37
CA ALA A 139 -15.55 -14.50 6.09
C ALA A 139 -16.11 -13.07 6.24
N ASP A 140 -16.72 -12.74 7.37
CA ASP A 140 -17.24 -11.40 7.67
C ASP A 140 -16.11 -10.38 7.85
N GLU A 141 -15.00 -10.78 8.46
CA GLU A 141 -13.81 -9.94 8.62
C GLU A 141 -13.17 -9.66 7.26
N VAL A 142 -13.04 -10.68 6.41
CA VAL A 142 -12.53 -10.53 5.04
C VAL A 142 -13.44 -9.61 4.22
N ARG A 143 -14.76 -9.76 4.34
CA ARG A 143 -15.73 -8.91 3.64
C ARG A 143 -15.59 -7.45 4.05
N ALA A 144 -15.37 -7.17 5.32
CA ALA A 144 -15.13 -5.82 5.81
C ALA A 144 -13.81 -5.26 5.24
N MET A 145 -12.72 -6.02 5.31
CA MET A 145 -11.41 -5.61 4.79
C MET A 145 -11.38 -5.41 3.27
N ALA A 146 -12.16 -6.17 2.52
CA ALA A 146 -12.21 -6.06 1.06
C ALA A 146 -12.72 -4.69 0.57
N GLN A 147 -13.36 -3.91 1.45
CA GLN A 147 -13.79 -2.53 1.15
C GLN A 147 -12.65 -1.51 1.28
N ASP A 148 -11.55 -1.86 1.93
CA ASP A 148 -10.40 -0.98 2.13
C ASP A 148 -9.49 -0.90 0.90
N ALA A 149 -9.63 -1.83 -0.05
CA ALA A 149 -8.84 -1.88 -1.27
C ALA A 149 -9.71 -1.61 -2.50
N HIS A 150 -9.29 -0.68 -3.33
CA HIS A 150 -9.91 -0.46 -4.64
C HIS A 150 -9.23 -1.35 -5.70
N SER A 151 -9.96 -2.34 -6.18
CA SER A 151 -9.52 -3.20 -7.29
C SER A 151 -9.76 -2.47 -8.62
N THR A 152 -8.68 -2.04 -9.26
CA THR A 152 -8.74 -1.24 -10.48
C THR A 152 -9.14 -2.07 -11.70
N ASN A 153 -10.08 -1.59 -12.50
CA ASN A 153 -10.47 -2.23 -13.75
C ASN A 153 -9.49 -1.91 -14.90
N PHE A 154 -9.69 -2.49 -16.07
CA PHE A 154 -8.83 -2.30 -17.24
C PHE A 154 -8.71 -0.83 -17.67
N SER A 155 -9.80 -0.07 -17.67
CA SER A 155 -9.80 1.35 -18.05
C SER A 155 -8.99 2.20 -17.06
N GLU A 156 -9.13 1.93 -15.78
CA GLU A 156 -8.37 2.59 -14.72
C GLU A 156 -6.89 2.25 -14.79
N ASN A 157 -6.53 0.99 -15.06
CA ASN A 157 -5.15 0.58 -15.29
C ASN A 157 -4.56 1.29 -16.51
N LYS A 158 -5.31 1.34 -17.62
CA LYS A 158 -4.88 2.06 -18.83
C LYS A 158 -4.65 3.55 -18.52
N ALA A 159 -5.53 4.19 -17.79
CA ALA A 159 -5.36 5.58 -17.38
C ALA A 159 -4.14 5.77 -16.47
N PHE A 160 -3.95 4.89 -15.50
CA PHE A 160 -2.83 4.95 -14.56
C PHE A 160 -1.47 4.82 -15.26
N PHE A 161 -1.33 3.89 -16.19
CA PHE A 161 -0.05 3.67 -16.87
C PHE A 161 0.18 4.58 -18.10
N LEU A 162 -0.86 4.94 -18.84
CA LEU A 162 -0.71 5.57 -20.17
C LEU A 162 -1.21 7.01 -20.25
N ASN A 163 -1.97 7.52 -19.25
CA ASN A 163 -2.46 8.89 -19.29
C ASN A 163 -1.51 9.85 -18.57
N ALA A 164 -0.61 10.48 -19.30
CA ALA A 164 0.33 11.47 -18.74
C ALA A 164 -0.35 12.68 -18.07
N ASN A 165 -1.62 12.96 -18.38
CA ASN A 165 -2.39 14.06 -17.78
C ASN A 165 -3.09 13.67 -16.47
N ASP A 166 -3.17 12.38 -16.13
CA ASP A 166 -3.72 11.96 -14.83
C ASP A 166 -2.75 12.37 -13.71
N PRO A 167 -3.17 13.18 -12.75
CA PRO A 167 -2.32 13.62 -11.64
C PRO A 167 -1.83 12.48 -10.76
N ALA A 168 -2.45 11.31 -10.83
CA ALA A 168 -2.08 10.12 -10.08
C ALA A 168 -1.60 8.97 -10.99
N ASN A 169 -1.01 9.27 -12.14
CA ASN A 169 -0.44 8.26 -13.02
C ASN A 169 0.83 7.62 -12.44
N PHE A 170 1.24 6.49 -13.01
CA PHE A 170 2.41 5.73 -12.54
C PHE A 170 3.68 6.57 -12.50
N GLU A 171 3.96 7.35 -13.54
CA GLU A 171 5.17 8.17 -13.61
C GLU A 171 5.24 9.22 -12.48
N ARG A 172 4.12 9.89 -12.19
CA ARG A 172 4.06 10.86 -11.08
C ARG A 172 4.16 10.17 -9.72
N THR A 173 3.50 9.03 -9.56
CA THR A 173 3.63 8.22 -8.35
C THR A 173 5.08 7.78 -8.13
N TRP A 174 5.75 7.30 -9.17
CA TRP A 174 7.18 6.95 -9.14
C TRP A 174 8.06 8.13 -8.73
N LYS A 175 7.86 9.31 -9.35
CA LYS A 175 8.58 10.53 -9.01
C LYS A 175 8.36 10.98 -7.57
N ASN A 176 7.13 10.89 -7.07
CA ASN A 176 6.81 11.22 -5.69
C ASN A 176 7.49 10.28 -4.69
N VAL A 177 7.44 8.97 -4.94
CA VAL A 177 8.11 7.97 -4.10
C VAL A 177 9.61 8.22 -4.09
N THR A 178 10.23 8.35 -5.26
CA THR A 178 11.67 8.58 -5.37
C THR A 178 12.10 9.90 -4.74
N PHE A 179 11.31 10.95 -4.85
CA PHE A 179 11.54 12.21 -4.15
C PHE A 179 11.58 12.03 -2.64
N VAL A 180 10.55 11.39 -2.06
CA VAL A 180 10.49 11.16 -0.60
C VAL A 180 11.69 10.36 -0.11
N TYR A 181 12.06 9.28 -0.81
CA TYR A 181 13.19 8.44 -0.40
C TYR A 181 14.55 9.16 -0.56
N ARG A 182 14.67 10.07 -1.52
CA ARG A 182 15.86 10.94 -1.62
C ARG A 182 15.93 11.93 -0.48
N GLU A 183 14.85 12.58 -0.13
CA GLU A 183 14.79 13.51 1.03
C GLU A 183 15.11 12.80 2.35
N LEU A 184 14.87 11.49 2.44
CA LEU A 184 15.25 10.66 3.58
C LEU A 184 16.72 10.19 3.54
N GLY A 185 17.46 10.46 2.45
CA GLY A 185 18.82 9.95 2.25
C GLY A 185 18.89 8.43 2.05
N LEU A 186 17.80 7.80 1.63
CA LEU A 186 17.69 6.36 1.41
C LEU A 186 17.87 5.96 -0.06
N LEU A 187 17.91 6.94 -0.95
CA LEU A 187 18.02 6.73 -2.38
C LEU A 187 18.90 7.82 -2.99
N ASP A 188 20.12 7.49 -3.40
CA ASP A 188 21.04 8.45 -4.01
C ASP A 188 20.67 8.74 -5.46
N THR A 189 20.48 7.70 -6.25
CA THR A 189 20.13 7.80 -7.69
C THR A 189 18.88 6.97 -7.96
N PRO A 190 17.73 7.62 -8.24
CA PRO A 190 16.52 6.90 -8.58
C PRO A 190 16.64 6.25 -9.95
N THR A 191 16.16 5.03 -10.08
CA THR A 191 15.93 4.39 -11.37
C THR A 191 14.91 5.21 -12.17
N ARG A 192 15.15 5.40 -13.44
CA ARG A 192 14.24 6.15 -14.32
C ARG A 192 12.96 5.34 -14.56
N VAL A 193 11.86 6.03 -14.76
CA VAL A 193 10.57 5.35 -14.97
C VAL A 193 10.55 4.52 -16.23
N ASP A 194 11.24 4.95 -17.28
CA ASP A 194 11.38 4.24 -18.55
C ASP A 194 12.28 2.99 -18.50
N GLU A 195 13.00 2.78 -17.41
CA GLU A 195 13.75 1.55 -17.14
C GLU A 195 12.89 0.47 -16.44
N VAL A 196 11.76 0.85 -15.86
CA VAL A 196 10.86 -0.05 -15.12
C VAL A 196 9.50 -0.21 -15.78
N MET A 197 9.23 0.55 -16.82
CA MET A 197 7.97 0.56 -17.52
C MET A 197 8.23 0.35 -19.02
N ASP A 198 7.70 -0.74 -19.56
CA ASP A 198 7.77 -1.07 -20.99
C ASP A 198 6.48 -0.57 -21.67
N PHE A 199 6.64 0.25 -22.70
CA PHE A 199 5.55 0.89 -23.45
C PHE A 199 5.26 0.19 -24.77
#